data_27b7ed53175e07f4cd075342a727b337
#
_entry.id   27b7ed53175e07f4cd075342a727b337
#
_cell.length_a   1.000
_cell.length_b   1.000
_cell.length_c   1.000
_cell.angle_alpha   90.00
_cell.angle_beta   90.00
_cell.angle_gamma   90.00
#
_symmetry.space_group_name_H-M   'P 1'
#
loop_
_entity.id
_entity.type
_entity.pdbx_description
1 polymer ?
#
loop_
_entity_poly.entity_id
_entity_poly.type
_entity_poly.pdbx_seq_one_letter_code
_entity_poly.pdbx_strand_id
1 'polypeptide(L)'
;MYVIRLEKVAKSYEDKEIIHHISMTIKEGEFLVLVGPSGCGKTTTLKMLNRLIPLTDGTIYFKDKKISEYDVHELRYNMGYVLQQIALFPHLTIEENIAIVPELKKWKRQQIQKRSAELMALVGLNYEEYRNRYPHELSGGQQQRVGVIRALAANPDILLMDEPFSALDPISRTKLQDELLHIQRTIQKTIVFVTHDMEEALKLADRICVMQDGHIVQLDTPEAIIASPANDFVKSFVNRQVLTIEDLLEPTTQELAFTMPVTSTILQVLDVLVKHQEVGIINEGKLIGKITRSHAYHQLAHHAGGGV
;
A
#
# COMPACT_ATOMS: atom_id res chain seq x y z
N MET A 1 10.04 -18.50 -8.70
CA MET A 1 11.20 -17.85 -9.36
C MET A 1 11.26 -16.41 -8.82
N TYR A 2 12.47 -15.81 -8.73
CA TYR A 2 12.56 -14.39 -8.38
C TYR A 2 12.47 -13.55 -9.64
N VAL A 3 11.61 -12.52 -9.61
CA VAL A 3 11.43 -11.61 -10.74
C VAL A 3 12.29 -10.35 -10.60
N ILE A 4 12.53 -9.90 -9.35
CA ILE A 4 13.46 -8.81 -9.03
C ILE A 4 14.43 -9.26 -7.94
N ARG A 5 15.68 -8.82 -8.04
CA ARG A 5 16.71 -9.01 -7.02
C ARG A 5 17.56 -7.74 -6.91
N LEU A 6 17.64 -7.21 -5.70
CA LEU A 6 18.51 -6.10 -5.34
C LEU A 6 19.72 -6.66 -4.59
N GLU A 7 20.92 -6.23 -4.97
CA GLU A 7 22.17 -6.61 -4.35
C GLU A 7 22.94 -5.35 -3.94
N LYS A 8 23.01 -5.09 -2.63
CA LYS A 8 23.72 -3.97 -2.02
C LYS A 8 23.41 -2.64 -2.69
N VAL A 9 22.15 -2.40 -3.00
CA VAL A 9 21.70 -1.21 -3.71
C VAL A 9 21.76 0.00 -2.79
N ALA A 10 22.46 1.04 -3.22
CA ALA A 10 22.57 2.31 -2.52
C ALA A 10 22.15 3.49 -3.41
N LYS A 11 21.65 4.55 -2.76
CA LYS A 11 21.32 5.81 -3.42
C LYS A 11 21.74 6.99 -2.57
N SER A 12 22.61 7.83 -3.15
CA SER A 12 22.98 9.13 -2.60
C SER A 12 22.54 10.26 -3.54
N TYR A 13 22.20 11.38 -2.96
CA TYR A 13 22.03 12.67 -3.63
C TYR A 13 23.03 13.64 -3.01
N GLU A 14 23.95 14.15 -3.81
CA GLU A 14 25.08 14.96 -3.33
C GLU A 14 25.80 14.22 -2.19
N ASP A 15 25.87 14.79 -1.00
CA ASP A 15 26.55 14.21 0.16
C ASP A 15 25.62 13.41 1.09
N LYS A 16 24.33 13.28 0.77
CA LYS A 16 23.35 12.57 1.60
C LYS A 16 23.00 11.22 1.02
N GLU A 17 23.34 10.15 1.73
CA GLU A 17 22.87 8.80 1.40
C GLU A 17 21.42 8.62 1.88
N ILE A 18 20.57 8.17 0.97
CA ILE A 18 19.11 7.97 1.21
C ILE A 18 18.77 6.49 1.31
N ILE A 19 19.51 5.62 0.59
CA ILE A 19 19.36 4.17 0.62
C ILE A 19 20.73 3.56 0.91
N HIS A 20 20.79 2.76 1.96
CA HIS A 20 22.03 2.21 2.52
C HIS A 20 22.21 0.73 2.18
N HIS A 21 22.78 0.42 1.01
CA HIS A 21 23.19 -0.93 0.57
C HIS A 21 22.14 -2.03 0.81
N ILE A 22 20.87 -1.76 0.49
CA ILE A 22 19.78 -2.71 0.69
C ILE A 22 19.88 -3.92 -0.25
N SER A 23 19.52 -5.09 0.26
CA SER A 23 19.45 -6.33 -0.51
C SER A 23 18.10 -7.01 -0.23
N MET A 24 17.36 -7.35 -1.28
CA MET A 24 16.10 -8.09 -1.18
C MET A 24 15.76 -8.79 -2.49
N THR A 25 14.84 -9.74 -2.41
CA THR A 25 14.31 -10.46 -3.57
C THR A 25 12.81 -10.39 -3.59
N ILE A 26 12.23 -10.32 -4.79
CA ILE A 26 10.77 -10.31 -5.04
C ILE A 26 10.45 -11.52 -5.89
N LYS A 27 9.50 -12.36 -5.43
CA LYS A 27 9.06 -13.55 -6.13
C LYS A 27 8.06 -13.20 -7.23
N GLU A 28 7.99 -14.03 -8.24
CA GLU A 28 6.94 -13.91 -9.27
C GLU A 28 5.56 -14.15 -8.66
N GLY A 29 4.58 -13.28 -8.99
CA GLY A 29 3.23 -13.31 -8.45
C GLY A 29 3.09 -12.77 -7.03
N GLU A 30 4.18 -12.36 -6.37
CA GLU A 30 4.19 -11.84 -5.01
C GLU A 30 3.59 -10.43 -4.93
N PHE A 31 2.81 -10.18 -3.88
CA PHE A 31 2.42 -8.84 -3.45
C PHE A 31 3.37 -8.38 -2.34
N LEU A 32 4.42 -7.65 -2.69
CA LEU A 32 5.37 -7.08 -1.74
C LEU A 32 4.97 -5.64 -1.38
N VAL A 33 4.86 -5.34 -0.09
CA VAL A 33 4.63 -3.98 0.39
C VAL A 33 5.89 -3.40 1.02
N LEU A 34 6.32 -2.22 0.57
CA LEU A 34 7.35 -1.40 1.21
C LEU A 34 6.64 -0.41 2.14
N VAL A 35 6.89 -0.49 3.43
CA VAL A 35 6.24 0.34 4.45
C VAL A 35 7.27 0.99 5.36
N GLY A 36 6.94 2.16 5.93
CA GLY A 36 7.80 2.89 6.85
C GLY A 36 7.51 4.39 6.87
N PRO A 37 8.16 5.17 7.72
CA PRO A 37 7.96 6.61 7.85
C PRO A 37 8.21 7.37 6.54
N SER A 38 7.67 8.59 6.46
CA SER A 38 7.97 9.48 5.33
C SER A 38 9.47 9.77 5.25
N GLY A 39 10.01 9.76 4.03
CA GLY A 39 11.44 10.02 3.80
C GLY A 39 12.39 8.85 4.01
N CYS A 40 11.93 7.66 4.46
CA CYS A 40 12.80 6.50 4.68
C CYS A 40 13.28 5.80 3.39
N GLY A 41 12.92 6.30 2.19
CA GLY A 41 13.45 5.79 0.93
C GLY A 41 12.56 4.87 0.11
N LYS A 42 11.31 4.59 0.50
CA LYS A 42 10.37 3.69 -0.21
C LYS A 42 10.16 4.07 -1.67
N THR A 43 9.69 5.29 -1.92
CA THR A 43 9.49 5.83 -3.28
C THR A 43 10.78 5.87 -4.09
N THR A 44 11.92 6.19 -3.45
CA THR A 44 13.24 6.15 -4.10
C THR A 44 13.59 4.73 -4.54
N THR A 45 13.38 3.75 -3.67
CA THR A 45 13.57 2.33 -3.99
C THR A 45 12.67 1.90 -5.16
N LEU A 46 11.38 2.26 -5.11
CA LEU A 46 10.44 1.94 -6.19
C LEU A 46 10.88 2.56 -7.54
N LYS A 47 11.32 3.83 -7.53
CA LYS A 47 11.78 4.54 -8.73
C LYS A 47 13.10 4.00 -9.29
N MET A 48 13.95 3.39 -8.48
CA MET A 48 15.17 2.72 -8.95
C MET A 48 14.84 1.43 -9.71
N LEU A 49 13.78 0.69 -9.34
CA LEU A 49 13.41 -0.56 -10.01
C LEU A 49 13.14 -0.38 -11.51
N ASN A 50 12.49 0.72 -11.91
CA ASN A 50 12.17 1.02 -13.32
C ASN A 50 13.12 2.07 -13.96
N ARG A 51 14.27 2.31 -13.30
CA ARG A 51 15.26 3.28 -13.76
C ARG A 51 14.74 4.71 -13.99
N LEU A 52 13.70 5.12 -13.22
CA LEU A 52 13.34 6.56 -13.16
C LEU A 52 14.39 7.36 -12.40
N ILE A 53 15.05 6.71 -11.43
CA ILE A 53 16.19 7.25 -10.69
C ILE A 53 17.37 6.27 -10.84
N PRO A 54 18.56 6.70 -11.20
CA PRO A 54 19.74 5.83 -11.20
C PRO A 54 20.16 5.49 -9.77
N LEU A 55 20.58 4.26 -9.53
CA LEU A 55 21.28 3.88 -8.29
C LEU A 55 22.68 4.48 -8.26
N THR A 56 23.25 4.64 -7.05
CA THR A 56 24.62 5.13 -6.87
C THR A 56 25.61 3.96 -6.79
N ASP A 57 25.22 2.89 -6.10
CA ASP A 57 26.02 1.66 -5.98
C ASP A 57 25.11 0.42 -5.93
N GLY A 58 25.70 -0.76 -6.12
CA GLY A 58 25.00 -2.04 -6.14
C GLY A 58 24.44 -2.43 -7.50
N THR A 59 23.57 -3.43 -7.51
CA THR A 59 22.98 -3.94 -8.76
C THR A 59 21.52 -4.34 -8.53
N ILE A 60 20.67 -4.05 -9.51
CA ILE A 60 19.29 -4.53 -9.57
C ILE A 60 19.17 -5.44 -10.78
N TYR A 61 18.57 -6.62 -10.56
CA TYR A 61 18.27 -7.58 -11.60
C TYR A 61 16.76 -7.67 -11.81
N PHE A 62 16.35 -7.78 -13.06
CA PHE A 62 15.01 -8.12 -13.50
C PHE A 62 15.11 -9.39 -14.36
N LYS A 63 14.44 -10.48 -13.94
CA LYS A 63 14.53 -11.78 -14.62
C LYS A 63 15.99 -12.21 -14.90
N ASP A 64 16.81 -12.19 -13.84
CA ASP A 64 18.24 -12.56 -13.83
C ASP A 64 19.18 -11.71 -14.70
N LYS A 65 18.67 -10.72 -15.44
CA LYS A 65 19.47 -9.75 -16.21
C LYS A 65 19.54 -8.44 -15.47
N LYS A 66 20.70 -7.77 -15.45
CA LYS A 66 20.86 -6.45 -14.82
C LYS A 66 19.95 -5.43 -15.51
N ILE A 67 19.23 -4.61 -14.72
CA ILE A 67 18.36 -3.58 -15.30
C ILE A 67 19.14 -2.56 -16.16
N SER A 68 20.42 -2.36 -15.89
CA SER A 68 21.30 -1.48 -16.70
C SER A 68 21.54 -2.00 -18.11
N GLU A 69 21.40 -3.31 -18.35
CA GLU A 69 21.63 -3.96 -19.64
C GLU A 69 20.37 -4.00 -20.53
N TYR A 70 19.22 -3.61 -20.00
CA TYR A 70 18.00 -3.46 -20.78
C TYR A 70 17.97 -2.14 -21.52
N ASP A 71 17.37 -2.13 -22.70
CA ASP A 71 16.82 -0.89 -23.24
C ASP A 71 15.80 -0.32 -22.23
N VAL A 72 15.85 1.00 -21.97
CA VAL A 72 15.01 1.61 -20.94
C VAL A 72 13.52 1.52 -21.23
N HIS A 73 13.14 1.59 -22.51
CA HIS A 73 11.75 1.46 -22.92
C HIS A 73 11.27 0.02 -22.78
N GLU A 74 12.11 -0.96 -23.20
CA GLU A 74 11.81 -2.37 -23.02
C GLU A 74 11.62 -2.72 -21.54
N LEU A 75 12.50 -2.25 -20.64
CA LEU A 75 12.36 -2.45 -19.21
C LEU A 75 11.03 -1.88 -18.70
N ARG A 76 10.73 -0.62 -19.05
CA ARG A 76 9.51 0.08 -18.59
C ARG A 76 8.23 -0.50 -19.16
N TYR A 77 8.25 -1.09 -20.35
CA TYR A 77 7.08 -1.79 -20.91
C TYR A 77 6.71 -3.05 -20.13
N ASN A 78 7.67 -3.62 -19.39
CA ASN A 78 7.45 -4.77 -18.53
C ASN A 78 7.12 -4.41 -17.08
N MET A 79 7.09 -3.11 -16.75
CA MET A 79 6.80 -2.58 -15.42
C MET A 79 5.71 -1.51 -15.49
N GLY A 80 4.47 -1.87 -15.15
CA GLY A 80 3.41 -0.88 -14.98
C GLY A 80 3.71 0.03 -13.78
N TYR A 81 3.39 1.32 -13.86
CA TYR A 81 3.61 2.26 -12.77
C TYR A 81 2.33 3.05 -12.46
N VAL A 82 1.89 2.96 -11.20
CA VAL A 82 0.77 3.75 -10.67
C VAL A 82 1.35 4.81 -9.73
N LEU A 83 1.09 6.06 -10.06
CA LEU A 83 1.58 7.22 -9.32
C LEU A 83 0.66 7.54 -8.13
N GLN A 84 1.21 8.19 -7.11
CA GLN A 84 0.47 8.71 -5.96
C GLN A 84 -0.67 9.65 -6.38
N GLN A 85 -0.40 10.56 -7.32
CA GLN A 85 -1.44 11.35 -7.96
C GLN A 85 -2.03 10.60 -9.16
N ILE A 86 -3.32 10.75 -9.38
CA ILE A 86 -4.08 10.05 -10.44
C ILE A 86 -3.62 10.45 -11.85
N ALA A 87 -2.55 10.87 -12.15
CA ALA A 87 -1.91 11.36 -13.37
C ALA A 87 -2.53 10.87 -14.72
N LEU A 88 -3.87 10.86 -14.86
CA LEU A 88 -4.52 10.63 -16.14
C LEU A 88 -4.34 11.86 -17.03
N PHE A 89 -4.19 11.65 -18.31
CA PHE A 89 -4.12 12.76 -19.29
C PHE A 89 -5.51 13.37 -19.43
N PRO A 90 -5.71 14.64 -19.01
CA PRO A 90 -7.05 15.22 -18.90
C PRO A 90 -7.71 15.50 -20.27
N HIS A 91 -6.91 15.58 -21.33
CA HIS A 91 -7.35 15.82 -22.69
C HIS A 91 -7.57 14.55 -23.51
N LEU A 92 -7.31 13.37 -22.92
CA LEU A 92 -7.56 12.07 -23.53
C LEU A 92 -8.77 11.43 -22.89
N THR A 93 -9.53 10.68 -23.66
CA THR A 93 -10.63 9.84 -23.18
C THR A 93 -10.09 8.70 -22.31
N ILE A 94 -10.97 7.97 -21.63
CA ILE A 94 -10.58 6.82 -20.80
C ILE A 94 -9.95 5.72 -21.65
N GLU A 95 -10.51 5.40 -22.83
CA GLU A 95 -9.92 4.43 -23.74
C GLU A 95 -8.54 4.87 -24.23
N GLU A 96 -8.38 6.13 -24.62
CA GLU A 96 -7.09 6.68 -25.06
C GLU A 96 -6.05 6.67 -23.92
N ASN A 97 -6.45 6.99 -22.67
CA ASN A 97 -5.56 6.85 -21.52
C ASN A 97 -5.06 5.40 -21.33
N ILE A 98 -5.93 4.41 -21.48
CA ILE A 98 -5.57 3.00 -21.37
C ILE A 98 -4.69 2.56 -22.55
N ALA A 99 -4.93 3.11 -23.76
CA ALA A 99 -4.25 2.74 -24.98
C ALA A 99 -2.80 3.18 -25.09
N ILE A 100 -2.35 4.19 -24.33
CA ILE A 100 -1.03 4.85 -24.49
C ILE A 100 0.12 3.84 -24.59
N VAL A 101 0.28 2.97 -23.60
CA VAL A 101 1.42 2.03 -23.59
C VAL A 101 1.26 0.93 -24.63
N PRO A 102 0.09 0.31 -24.82
CA PRO A 102 -0.17 -0.59 -25.94
C PRO A 102 0.15 0.01 -27.33
N GLU A 103 -0.19 1.29 -27.58
CA GLU A 103 0.14 1.99 -28.82
C GLU A 103 1.65 2.16 -29.00
N LEU A 104 2.36 2.58 -27.94
CA LEU A 104 3.83 2.64 -27.94
C LEU A 104 4.47 1.27 -28.24
N LYS A 105 3.83 0.18 -27.80
CA LYS A 105 4.20 -1.21 -28.15
C LYS A 105 3.70 -1.65 -29.53
N LYS A 106 3.09 -0.76 -30.30
CA LYS A 106 2.57 -1.01 -31.67
C LYS A 106 1.52 -2.11 -31.74
N TRP A 107 0.67 -2.25 -30.72
CA TRP A 107 -0.44 -3.17 -30.75
C TRP A 107 -1.47 -2.75 -31.79
N LYS A 108 -2.16 -3.73 -32.42
CA LYS A 108 -3.25 -3.45 -33.34
C LYS A 108 -4.45 -2.86 -32.58
N ARG A 109 -5.16 -1.90 -33.19
CA ARG A 109 -6.32 -1.22 -32.60
C ARG A 109 -7.35 -2.21 -32.02
N GLN A 110 -7.67 -3.28 -32.72
CA GLN A 110 -8.60 -4.30 -32.22
C GLN A 110 -8.12 -4.99 -30.94
N GLN A 111 -6.81 -5.24 -30.80
CA GLN A 111 -6.22 -5.81 -29.59
C GLN A 111 -6.32 -4.83 -28.43
N ILE A 112 -6.09 -3.53 -28.68
CA ILE A 112 -6.20 -2.46 -27.67
C ILE A 112 -7.63 -2.35 -27.19
N GLN A 113 -8.61 -2.29 -28.10
CA GLN A 113 -10.03 -2.19 -27.75
C GLN A 113 -10.51 -3.38 -26.92
N LYS A 114 -10.17 -4.60 -27.36
CA LYS A 114 -10.48 -5.81 -26.60
C LYS A 114 -9.87 -5.78 -25.20
N ARG A 115 -8.58 -5.41 -25.12
CA ARG A 115 -7.88 -5.32 -23.83
C ARG A 115 -8.45 -4.24 -22.93
N SER A 116 -8.79 -3.07 -23.48
CA SER A 116 -9.45 -1.98 -22.73
C SER A 116 -10.80 -2.43 -22.16
N ALA A 117 -11.61 -3.11 -22.97
CA ALA A 117 -12.91 -3.62 -22.52
C ALA A 117 -12.75 -4.67 -21.38
N GLU A 118 -11.81 -5.61 -21.52
CA GLU A 118 -11.50 -6.59 -20.47
C GLU A 118 -11.07 -5.93 -19.15
N LEU A 119 -10.17 -4.95 -19.23
CA LEU A 119 -9.65 -4.26 -18.05
C LEU A 119 -10.68 -3.34 -17.41
N MET A 120 -11.50 -2.65 -18.20
CA MET A 120 -12.59 -1.83 -17.68
C MET A 120 -13.64 -2.69 -16.96
N ALA A 121 -14.00 -3.85 -17.53
CA ALA A 121 -14.89 -4.79 -16.87
C ALA A 121 -14.31 -5.31 -15.54
N LEU A 122 -13.00 -5.58 -15.47
CA LEU A 122 -12.31 -6.05 -14.26
C LEU A 122 -12.43 -5.05 -13.08
N VAL A 123 -12.51 -3.75 -13.37
CA VAL A 123 -12.67 -2.70 -12.36
C VAL A 123 -14.10 -2.17 -12.26
N GLY A 124 -15.08 -2.89 -12.80
CA GLY A 124 -16.50 -2.55 -12.71
C GLY A 124 -16.92 -1.30 -13.48
N LEU A 125 -16.18 -0.95 -14.54
CA LEU A 125 -16.54 0.13 -15.47
C LEU A 125 -17.08 -0.44 -16.78
N ASN A 126 -18.30 -0.09 -17.13
CA ASN A 126 -18.89 -0.51 -18.42
C ASN A 126 -18.14 0.16 -19.58
N TYR A 127 -17.57 -0.63 -20.48
CA TYR A 127 -16.75 -0.14 -21.59
C TYR A 127 -17.51 0.84 -22.50
N GLU A 128 -18.73 0.49 -22.93
CA GLU A 128 -19.50 1.33 -23.86
C GLU A 128 -19.96 2.65 -23.22
N GLU A 129 -20.14 2.65 -21.91
CA GLU A 129 -20.57 3.85 -21.17
C GLU A 129 -19.40 4.80 -20.88
N TYR A 130 -18.21 4.27 -20.54
CA TYR A 130 -17.10 5.08 -20.00
C TYR A 130 -15.97 5.32 -20.99
N ARG A 131 -15.83 4.54 -22.05
CA ARG A 131 -14.65 4.61 -22.95
C ARG A 131 -14.39 5.98 -23.56
N ASN A 132 -15.45 6.71 -23.90
CA ASN A 132 -15.39 8.02 -24.55
C ASN A 132 -15.44 9.18 -23.56
N ARG A 133 -15.61 8.92 -22.23
CA ARG A 133 -15.58 9.96 -21.21
C ARG A 133 -14.16 10.46 -20.97
N TYR A 134 -14.06 11.67 -20.46
CA TYR A 134 -12.81 12.28 -20.02
C TYR A 134 -12.61 12.10 -18.51
N PRO A 135 -11.36 12.18 -17.98
CA PRO A 135 -11.10 12.00 -16.56
C PRO A 135 -11.95 12.88 -15.63
N HIS A 136 -12.21 14.13 -15.99
CA HIS A 136 -13.00 15.06 -15.18
C HIS A 136 -14.49 14.67 -15.04
N GLU A 137 -14.99 13.75 -15.87
CA GLU A 137 -16.35 13.22 -15.81
C GLU A 137 -16.47 12.00 -14.87
N LEU A 138 -15.35 11.55 -14.28
CA LEU A 138 -15.26 10.41 -13.37
C LEU A 138 -15.04 10.86 -11.92
N SER A 139 -15.59 10.11 -10.96
CA SER A 139 -15.23 10.28 -9.55
C SER A 139 -13.75 9.96 -9.30
N GLY A 140 -13.16 10.46 -8.22
CA GLY A 140 -11.77 10.20 -7.86
C GLY A 140 -11.44 8.70 -7.78
N GLY A 141 -12.32 7.88 -7.18
CA GLY A 141 -12.17 6.44 -7.13
C GLY A 141 -12.23 5.77 -8.52
N GLN A 142 -13.10 6.24 -9.41
CA GLN A 142 -13.13 5.76 -10.80
C GLN A 142 -11.86 6.13 -11.56
N GLN A 143 -11.37 7.35 -11.39
CA GLN A 143 -10.10 7.79 -11.99
C GLN A 143 -8.93 6.91 -11.49
N GLN A 144 -8.91 6.57 -10.19
CA GLN A 144 -7.88 5.70 -9.61
C GLN A 144 -7.91 4.31 -10.24
N ARG A 145 -9.09 3.71 -10.41
CA ARG A 145 -9.26 2.44 -11.13
C ARG A 145 -8.73 2.50 -12.56
N VAL A 146 -9.03 3.57 -13.28
CA VAL A 146 -8.49 3.79 -14.63
C VAL A 146 -6.96 3.90 -14.60
N GLY A 147 -6.38 4.57 -13.60
CA GLY A 147 -4.93 4.64 -13.39
C GLY A 147 -4.28 3.26 -13.24
N VAL A 148 -4.92 2.38 -12.45
CA VAL A 148 -4.45 0.98 -12.26
C VAL A 148 -4.54 0.20 -13.57
N ILE A 149 -5.68 0.22 -14.26
CA ILE A 149 -5.82 -0.55 -15.51
C ILE A 149 -5.00 0.01 -16.66
N ARG A 150 -4.72 1.31 -16.69
CA ARG A 150 -3.75 1.90 -17.62
C ARG A 150 -2.36 1.29 -17.43
N ALA A 151 -1.91 1.16 -16.18
CA ALA A 151 -0.62 0.54 -15.88
C ALA A 151 -0.58 -0.96 -16.26
N LEU A 152 -1.72 -1.65 -16.25
CA LEU A 152 -1.89 -3.05 -16.64
C LEU A 152 -2.11 -3.27 -18.14
N ALA A 153 -2.41 -2.21 -18.91
CA ALA A 153 -2.89 -2.31 -20.28
C ALA A 153 -1.94 -3.08 -21.21
N ALA A 154 -0.65 -2.79 -21.11
CA ALA A 154 0.38 -3.43 -21.94
C ALA A 154 0.82 -4.82 -21.44
N ASN A 155 0.08 -5.40 -20.49
CA ASN A 155 0.36 -6.69 -19.86
C ASN A 155 1.77 -6.78 -19.24
N PRO A 156 2.17 -5.85 -18.34
CA PRO A 156 3.48 -5.89 -17.70
C PRO A 156 3.64 -7.12 -16.81
N ASP A 157 4.90 -7.49 -16.50
CA ASP A 157 5.20 -8.56 -15.54
C ASP A 157 5.05 -8.10 -14.09
N ILE A 158 5.32 -6.81 -13.85
CA ILE A 158 5.30 -6.19 -12.52
C ILE A 158 4.47 -4.92 -12.55
N LEU A 159 3.75 -4.68 -11.46
CA LEU A 159 3.05 -3.44 -11.18
C LEU A 159 3.71 -2.75 -9.99
N LEU A 160 4.22 -1.54 -10.22
CA LEU A 160 4.81 -0.68 -9.20
C LEU A 160 3.77 0.37 -8.80
N MET A 161 3.47 0.50 -7.51
CA MET A 161 2.45 1.41 -6.99
C MET A 161 3.03 2.30 -5.90
N ASP A 162 2.98 3.62 -6.10
CA ASP A 162 3.53 4.62 -5.18
C ASP A 162 2.37 5.31 -4.44
N GLU A 163 2.07 4.88 -3.22
CA GLU A 163 0.99 5.40 -2.34
C GLU A 163 -0.35 5.64 -3.07
N PRO A 164 -0.89 4.66 -3.80
CA PRO A 164 -2.01 4.90 -4.71
C PRO A 164 -3.31 5.27 -4.00
N PHE A 165 -3.43 5.06 -2.69
CA PHE A 165 -4.67 5.29 -1.93
C PHE A 165 -4.60 6.49 -0.98
N SER A 166 -3.47 7.22 -0.94
CA SER A 166 -3.23 8.30 0.03
C SER A 166 -4.22 9.48 -0.06
N ALA A 167 -4.79 9.73 -1.25
CA ALA A 167 -5.72 10.84 -1.48
C ALA A 167 -7.21 10.44 -1.35
N LEU A 168 -7.51 9.22 -0.87
CA LEU A 168 -8.87 8.69 -0.82
C LEU A 168 -9.45 8.75 0.60
N ASP A 169 -10.77 8.95 0.67
CA ASP A 169 -11.50 8.77 1.91
C ASP A 169 -11.46 7.29 2.39
N PRO A 170 -11.65 7.02 3.70
CA PRO A 170 -11.50 5.66 4.26
C PRO A 170 -12.39 4.60 3.60
N ILE A 171 -13.63 4.93 3.24
CA ILE A 171 -14.59 3.98 2.65
C ILE A 171 -14.14 3.61 1.23
N SER A 172 -13.81 4.61 0.42
CA SER A 172 -13.31 4.42 -0.94
C SER A 172 -11.98 3.66 -0.93
N ARG A 173 -11.10 3.95 0.02
CA ARG A 173 -9.80 3.27 0.22
C ARG A 173 -10.00 1.78 0.45
N THR A 174 -10.80 1.39 1.44
CA THR A 174 -11.08 -0.02 1.77
C THR A 174 -11.62 -0.77 0.56
N LYS A 175 -12.59 -0.17 -0.15
CA LYS A 175 -13.16 -0.78 -1.36
C LYS A 175 -12.14 -1.01 -2.46
N LEU A 176 -11.26 -0.02 -2.73
CA LEU A 176 -10.22 -0.14 -3.74
C LEU A 176 -9.12 -1.13 -3.37
N GLN A 177 -8.80 -1.28 -2.08
CA GLN A 177 -7.91 -2.34 -1.60
C GLN A 177 -8.47 -3.73 -1.91
N ASP A 178 -9.76 -3.96 -1.61
CA ASP A 178 -10.42 -5.24 -1.89
C ASP A 178 -10.47 -5.54 -3.40
N GLU A 179 -10.75 -4.52 -4.21
CA GLU A 179 -10.70 -4.61 -5.67
C GLU A 179 -9.28 -4.92 -6.18
N LEU A 180 -8.25 -4.29 -5.62
CA LEU A 180 -6.86 -4.56 -5.99
C LEU A 180 -6.45 -6.01 -5.66
N LEU A 181 -6.85 -6.53 -4.50
CA LEU A 181 -6.64 -7.94 -4.15
C LEU A 181 -7.36 -8.88 -5.14
N HIS A 182 -8.59 -8.55 -5.53
CA HIS A 182 -9.32 -9.32 -6.54
C HIS A 182 -8.61 -9.29 -7.90
N ILE A 183 -8.15 -8.12 -8.33
CA ILE A 183 -7.36 -7.95 -9.56
C ILE A 183 -6.10 -8.81 -9.48
N GLN A 184 -5.33 -8.70 -8.42
CA GLN A 184 -4.06 -9.43 -8.25
C GLN A 184 -4.27 -10.96 -8.32
N ARG A 185 -5.30 -11.48 -7.63
CA ARG A 185 -5.66 -12.92 -7.67
C ARG A 185 -6.07 -13.39 -9.07
N THR A 186 -6.76 -12.52 -9.81
CA THR A 186 -7.24 -12.83 -11.17
C THR A 186 -6.11 -12.83 -12.19
N ILE A 187 -5.21 -11.83 -12.12
CA ILE A 187 -4.15 -11.65 -13.12
C ILE A 187 -2.81 -12.25 -12.70
N GLN A 188 -2.65 -12.61 -11.42
CA GLN A 188 -1.44 -13.21 -10.82
C GLN A 188 -0.14 -12.45 -11.14
N LYS A 189 -0.21 -11.12 -11.17
CA LYS A 189 0.96 -10.26 -11.41
C LYS A 189 1.72 -9.99 -10.12
N THR A 190 3.02 -9.79 -10.25
CA THR A 190 3.85 -9.30 -9.18
C THR A 190 3.52 -7.83 -8.90
N ILE A 191 3.30 -7.48 -7.65
CA ILE A 191 3.02 -6.11 -7.23
C ILE A 191 4.09 -5.66 -6.23
N VAL A 192 4.64 -4.48 -6.44
CA VAL A 192 5.45 -3.76 -5.44
C VAL A 192 4.69 -2.49 -5.07
N PHE A 193 4.22 -2.45 -3.85
CA PHE A 193 3.34 -1.42 -3.34
C PHE A 193 4.04 -0.61 -2.25
N VAL A 194 4.00 0.70 -2.34
CA VAL A 194 4.53 1.62 -1.33
C VAL A 194 3.38 2.22 -0.56
N THR A 195 3.48 2.21 0.76
CA THR A 195 2.57 2.91 1.66
C THR A 195 3.31 3.38 2.92
N HIS A 196 2.72 4.30 3.65
CA HIS A 196 3.11 4.63 5.02
C HIS A 196 2.15 4.02 6.06
N ASP A 197 1.12 3.31 5.61
CA ASP A 197 0.06 2.73 6.41
C ASP A 197 0.32 1.22 6.62
N MET A 198 0.52 0.81 7.89
CA MET A 198 0.77 -0.59 8.23
C MET A 198 -0.49 -1.46 8.07
N GLU A 199 -1.70 -0.89 8.27
CA GLU A 199 -2.94 -1.65 8.07
C GLU A 199 -3.10 -2.04 6.59
N GLU A 200 -2.77 -1.13 5.67
CA GLU A 200 -2.71 -1.46 4.24
C GLU A 200 -1.70 -2.58 3.98
N ALA A 201 -0.50 -2.48 4.58
CA ALA A 201 0.53 -3.49 4.42
C ALA A 201 0.08 -4.85 4.94
N LEU A 202 -0.48 -4.90 6.15
CA LEU A 202 -0.99 -6.14 6.77
C LEU A 202 -2.15 -6.77 5.98
N LYS A 203 -3.00 -5.95 5.36
CA LYS A 203 -4.15 -6.41 4.57
C LYS A 203 -3.76 -6.94 3.20
N LEU A 204 -2.79 -6.30 2.54
CA LEU A 204 -2.52 -6.51 1.11
C LEU A 204 -1.35 -7.45 0.83
N ALA A 205 -0.37 -7.51 1.72
CA ALA A 205 0.93 -8.10 1.41
C ALA A 205 0.99 -9.62 1.60
N ASP A 206 1.67 -10.30 0.70
CA ASP A 206 2.26 -11.62 0.97
C ASP A 206 3.52 -11.48 1.84
N ARG A 207 4.32 -10.43 1.61
CA ARG A 207 5.46 -10.03 2.44
C ARG A 207 5.53 -8.52 2.58
N ILE A 208 5.98 -8.08 3.75
CA ILE A 208 6.17 -6.66 4.09
C ILE A 208 7.65 -6.39 4.29
N CYS A 209 8.15 -5.37 3.61
CA CYS A 209 9.48 -4.81 3.80
C CYS A 209 9.34 -3.53 4.63
N VAL A 210 9.67 -3.61 5.90
CA VAL A 210 9.69 -2.46 6.81
C VAL A 210 11.00 -1.71 6.62
N MET A 211 10.91 -0.43 6.24
CA MET A 211 12.05 0.44 5.99
C MET A 211 12.13 1.57 7.03
N GLN A 212 13.34 1.86 7.47
CA GLN A 212 13.65 3.01 8.33
C GLN A 212 15.00 3.60 7.93
N ASP A 213 15.07 4.92 7.79
CA ASP A 213 16.31 5.66 7.53
C ASP A 213 17.20 5.03 6.43
N GLY A 214 16.58 4.65 5.31
CA GLY A 214 17.27 4.05 4.16
C GLY A 214 17.65 2.58 4.30
N HIS A 215 17.33 1.93 5.42
CA HIS A 215 17.64 0.52 5.68
C HIS A 215 16.37 -0.33 5.63
N ILE A 216 16.53 -1.61 5.26
CA ILE A 216 15.53 -2.64 5.51
C ILE A 216 15.69 -3.12 6.95
N VAL A 217 14.68 -2.88 7.79
CA VAL A 217 14.69 -3.30 9.20
C VAL A 217 14.17 -4.71 9.35
N GLN A 218 13.10 -5.05 8.61
CA GLN A 218 12.53 -6.39 8.58
C GLN A 218 11.85 -6.66 7.23
N LEU A 219 11.97 -7.88 6.75
CA LEU A 219 11.32 -8.34 5.52
C LEU A 219 10.74 -9.73 5.76
N ASP A 220 9.44 -9.81 6.00
CA ASP A 220 8.79 -11.05 6.40
C ASP A 220 7.29 -11.06 6.01
N THR A 221 6.57 -12.16 6.33
CA THR A 221 5.12 -12.21 6.21
C THR A 221 4.43 -11.32 7.25
N PRO A 222 3.18 -10.87 7.00
CA PRO A 222 2.41 -10.10 7.98
C PRO A 222 2.36 -10.75 9.37
N GLU A 223 2.12 -12.05 9.42
CA GLU A 223 2.01 -12.82 10.67
C GLU A 223 3.35 -12.82 11.44
N ALA A 224 4.47 -12.98 10.75
CA ALA A 224 5.79 -12.99 11.36
C ALA A 224 6.18 -11.60 11.90
N ILE A 225 5.82 -10.51 11.20
CA ILE A 225 6.05 -9.14 11.65
C ILE A 225 5.26 -8.83 12.93
N ILE A 226 4.01 -9.29 13.02
CA ILE A 226 3.18 -9.13 14.23
C ILE A 226 3.72 -9.98 15.38
N ALA A 227 4.01 -11.26 15.12
CA ALA A 227 4.38 -12.22 16.16
C ALA A 227 5.81 -12.02 16.69
N SER A 228 6.73 -11.54 15.83
CA SER A 228 8.16 -11.43 16.14
C SER A 228 8.78 -10.19 15.48
N PRO A 229 8.43 -8.97 15.95
CA PRO A 229 9.01 -7.75 15.45
C PRO A 229 10.51 -7.69 15.71
N ALA A 230 11.30 -7.31 14.70
CA ALA A 230 12.77 -7.33 14.75
C ALA A 230 13.36 -6.38 15.79
N ASN A 231 12.65 -5.31 16.14
CA ASN A 231 13.08 -4.33 17.15
C ASN A 231 11.88 -3.50 17.65
N ASP A 232 12.14 -2.61 18.61
CA ASP A 232 11.11 -1.74 19.20
C ASP A 232 10.48 -0.78 18.19
N PHE A 233 11.22 -0.37 17.16
CA PHE A 233 10.66 0.46 16.08
C PHE A 233 9.58 -0.32 15.32
N VAL A 234 9.86 -1.53 14.85
CA VAL A 234 8.87 -2.36 14.15
C VAL A 234 7.68 -2.64 15.06
N LYS A 235 7.93 -3.01 16.32
CA LYS A 235 6.89 -3.25 17.33
C LYS A 235 5.99 -2.01 17.50
N SER A 236 6.59 -0.83 17.68
CA SER A 236 5.83 0.41 17.85
C SER A 236 5.11 0.84 16.56
N PHE A 237 5.71 0.56 15.39
CA PHE A 237 5.13 0.89 14.10
C PHE A 237 3.91 0.03 13.76
N VAL A 238 3.93 -1.25 14.14
CA VAL A 238 2.75 -2.13 14.09
C VAL A 238 1.69 -1.68 15.08
N ASN A 239 2.08 -1.44 16.34
CA ASN A 239 1.13 -1.10 17.41
C ASN A 239 0.54 0.31 17.26
N ARG A 240 1.26 1.28 16.69
CA ARG A 240 0.74 2.66 16.48
C ARG A 240 -0.48 2.71 15.55
N GLN A 241 -0.69 1.71 14.74
CA GLN A 241 -1.81 1.64 13.79
C GLN A 241 -2.90 0.65 14.22
N VAL A 242 -2.61 -0.19 15.22
CA VAL A 242 -3.61 -1.02 15.90
C VAL A 242 -3.82 -0.42 17.27
N LEU A 243 -4.81 0.46 17.40
CA LEU A 243 -5.23 0.96 18.69
C LEU A 243 -5.55 -0.26 19.58
N THR A 244 -4.88 -0.36 20.70
CA THR A 244 -5.15 -1.40 21.70
C THR A 244 -6.07 -0.86 22.78
N ILE A 245 -6.69 -1.73 23.57
CA ILE A 245 -7.44 -1.33 24.76
C ILE A 245 -6.53 -0.57 25.73
N GLU A 246 -5.27 -0.96 25.81
CA GLU A 246 -4.27 -0.34 26.69
C GLU A 246 -4.01 1.12 26.30
N ASP A 247 -4.07 1.46 25.01
CA ASP A 247 -3.90 2.86 24.53
C ASP A 247 -5.10 3.77 24.88
N LEU A 248 -6.24 3.16 25.19
CA LEU A 248 -7.46 3.87 25.59
C LEU A 248 -7.62 3.98 27.11
N LEU A 249 -6.70 3.41 27.91
CA LEU A 249 -6.83 3.38 29.36
C LEU A 249 -6.59 4.73 30.01
N GLU A 250 -7.53 5.12 30.86
CA GLU A 250 -7.39 6.21 31.82
C GLU A 250 -7.20 5.62 33.25
N PRO A 251 -6.31 6.19 34.06
CA PRO A 251 -6.13 5.72 35.44
C PRO A 251 -7.43 5.85 36.23
N THR A 252 -7.77 4.83 37.02
CA THR A 252 -8.88 4.88 37.96
C THR A 252 -8.62 4.01 39.19
N THR A 253 -9.12 4.47 40.32
CA THR A 253 -9.14 3.70 41.59
C THR A 253 -10.57 3.37 42.03
N GLN A 254 -11.58 3.83 41.26
CA GLN A 254 -12.99 3.65 41.60
C GLN A 254 -13.49 2.30 41.06
N GLU A 255 -14.29 1.61 41.83
CA GLU A 255 -15.06 0.46 41.36
C GLU A 255 -16.08 0.92 40.32
N LEU A 256 -16.13 0.25 39.19
CA LEU A 256 -17.01 0.56 38.08
C LEU A 256 -18.10 -0.50 37.92
N ALA A 257 -19.30 -0.07 37.60
CA ALA A 257 -20.48 -0.94 37.46
C ALA A 257 -20.32 -1.97 36.32
N PHE A 258 -19.52 -1.63 35.32
CA PHE A 258 -19.24 -2.51 34.17
C PHE A 258 -17.76 -2.67 33.97
N THR A 259 -17.32 -3.92 33.85
CA THR A 259 -15.93 -4.26 33.59
C THR A 259 -15.81 -5.22 32.40
N MET A 260 -14.70 -5.10 31.66
CA MET A 260 -14.39 -5.97 30.53
C MET A 260 -12.92 -6.44 30.63
N PRO A 261 -12.60 -7.64 30.13
CA PRO A 261 -11.21 -8.11 30.06
C PRO A 261 -10.38 -7.22 29.12
N VAL A 262 -9.10 -7.06 29.43
CA VAL A 262 -8.12 -6.38 28.55
C VAL A 262 -7.97 -7.08 27.19
N THR A 263 -8.32 -8.36 27.12
CA THR A 263 -8.33 -9.15 25.87
C THR A 263 -9.54 -8.89 24.98
N SER A 264 -10.50 -8.05 25.41
CA SER A 264 -11.65 -7.66 24.58
C SER A 264 -11.20 -6.87 23.35
N THR A 265 -12.00 -6.88 22.28
CA THR A 265 -11.73 -6.02 21.13
C THR A 265 -12.22 -4.60 21.39
N ILE A 266 -11.61 -3.61 20.72
CA ILE A 266 -12.06 -2.21 20.80
C ILE A 266 -13.54 -2.09 20.39
N LEU A 267 -13.99 -2.81 19.38
CA LEU A 267 -15.39 -2.83 18.97
C LEU A 267 -16.32 -3.28 20.08
N GLN A 268 -15.96 -4.31 20.84
CA GLN A 268 -16.74 -4.77 22.00
C GLN A 268 -16.81 -3.70 23.10
N VAL A 269 -15.68 -3.01 23.35
CA VAL A 269 -15.66 -1.91 24.31
C VAL A 269 -16.51 -0.73 23.84
N LEU A 270 -16.46 -0.38 22.57
CA LEU A 270 -17.30 0.67 21.98
C LEU A 270 -18.80 0.34 22.08
N ASP A 271 -19.20 -0.91 21.85
CA ASP A 271 -20.58 -1.35 21.99
C ASP A 271 -21.10 -1.15 23.43
N VAL A 272 -20.27 -1.37 24.43
CA VAL A 272 -20.58 -1.09 25.83
C VAL A 272 -20.65 0.40 26.07
N LEU A 273 -19.73 1.19 25.54
CA LEU A 273 -19.66 2.65 25.67
C LEU A 273 -20.83 3.36 24.95
N VAL A 274 -21.51 2.72 24.00
CA VAL A 274 -22.78 3.25 23.44
C VAL A 274 -23.85 3.38 24.53
N LYS A 275 -23.90 2.44 25.45
CA LYS A 275 -24.91 2.37 26.53
C LYS A 275 -24.44 2.96 27.85
N HIS A 276 -23.13 3.02 28.09
CA HIS A 276 -22.50 3.45 29.32
C HIS A 276 -21.52 4.58 29.05
N GLN A 277 -21.30 5.47 30.03
CA GLN A 277 -20.36 6.59 29.90
C GLN A 277 -18.91 6.13 30.03
N GLU A 278 -18.68 5.06 30.79
CA GLU A 278 -17.38 4.50 31.09
C GLU A 278 -17.46 2.99 31.33
N VAL A 279 -16.33 2.31 31.14
CA VAL A 279 -16.15 0.87 31.36
C VAL A 279 -14.81 0.60 32.03
N GLY A 280 -14.76 -0.25 33.05
CA GLY A 280 -13.52 -0.68 33.70
C GLY A 280 -12.85 -1.79 32.89
N ILE A 281 -11.55 -1.76 32.81
CA ILE A 281 -10.78 -2.82 32.17
C ILE A 281 -10.03 -3.62 33.23
N ILE A 282 -10.20 -4.94 33.17
CA ILE A 282 -9.59 -5.89 34.11
C ILE A 282 -8.57 -6.78 33.40
N ASN A 283 -7.46 -7.04 34.10
CA ASN A 283 -6.47 -8.02 33.72
C ASN A 283 -6.26 -8.99 34.88
N GLU A 284 -6.40 -10.29 34.65
CA GLU A 284 -6.33 -11.34 35.67
C GLU A 284 -7.18 -11.03 36.94
N GLY A 285 -8.37 -10.48 36.73
CA GLY A 285 -9.32 -10.15 37.79
C GLY A 285 -9.02 -8.84 38.56
N LYS A 286 -7.98 -8.10 38.19
CA LYS A 286 -7.65 -6.79 38.78
C LYS A 286 -8.03 -5.67 37.84
N LEU A 287 -8.66 -4.60 38.37
CA LEU A 287 -8.93 -3.38 37.62
C LEU A 287 -7.60 -2.69 37.29
N ILE A 288 -7.30 -2.50 35.99
CA ILE A 288 -6.07 -1.85 35.51
C ILE A 288 -6.32 -0.41 35.05
N GLY A 289 -7.56 -0.04 34.78
CA GLY A 289 -7.94 1.29 34.35
C GLY A 289 -9.40 1.36 33.90
N LYS A 290 -9.80 2.50 33.38
CA LYS A 290 -11.12 2.67 32.76
C LYS A 290 -10.97 3.27 31.35
N ILE A 291 -12.02 3.13 30.56
CA ILE A 291 -12.16 3.82 29.28
C ILE A 291 -13.45 4.63 29.33
N THR A 292 -13.33 5.94 29.14
CA THR A 292 -14.51 6.80 29.03
C THR A 292 -14.90 6.96 27.57
N ARG A 293 -16.21 7.17 27.33
CA ARG A 293 -16.72 7.38 25.96
C ARG A 293 -16.00 8.56 25.27
N SER A 294 -15.84 9.69 25.98
CA SER A 294 -15.19 10.88 25.44
C SER A 294 -13.72 10.62 25.06
N HIS A 295 -12.97 9.94 25.92
CA HIS A 295 -11.56 9.62 25.68
C HIS A 295 -11.42 8.63 24.49
N ALA A 296 -12.23 7.58 24.47
CA ALA A 296 -12.24 6.63 23.37
C ALA A 296 -12.51 7.30 22.01
N TYR A 297 -13.53 8.15 21.92
CA TYR A 297 -13.82 8.90 20.69
C TYR A 297 -12.71 9.87 20.32
N HIS A 298 -12.09 10.55 21.29
CA HIS A 298 -10.98 11.46 21.03
C HIS A 298 -9.75 10.70 20.47
N GLN A 299 -9.38 9.58 21.09
CA GLN A 299 -8.26 8.75 20.64
C GLN A 299 -8.53 8.14 19.26
N LEU A 300 -9.75 7.63 19.01
CA LEU A 300 -10.14 7.10 17.71
C LEU A 300 -10.14 8.18 16.62
N ALA A 301 -10.62 9.40 16.93
CA ALA A 301 -10.58 10.52 15.99
C ALA A 301 -9.14 10.96 15.69
N HIS A 302 -8.26 10.98 16.69
CA HIS A 302 -6.83 11.27 16.52
C HIS A 302 -6.13 10.18 15.70
N HIS A 303 -6.50 8.94 15.89
CA HIS A 303 -5.96 7.78 15.14
C HIS A 303 -6.47 7.75 13.69
N ALA A 304 -7.76 8.03 13.47
CA ALA A 304 -8.36 8.11 12.13
C ALA A 304 -7.96 9.37 11.36
N GLY A 305 -7.56 10.44 12.04
CA GLY A 305 -7.19 11.74 11.47
C GLY A 305 -5.69 11.95 11.26
N GLY A 306 -4.86 10.93 11.41
CA GLY A 306 -3.40 10.88 11.23
C GLY A 306 -2.70 12.18 10.86
N GLY A 307 -2.34 13.01 11.85
CA GLY A 307 -1.30 14.04 11.78
C GLY A 307 -1.47 15.15 10.75
N VAL A 308 -1.91 16.32 11.23
CA VAL A 308 -1.63 17.61 10.58
C VAL A 308 -0.13 17.87 10.56
#